data_3af01ed62c8dd0961d808cfe77673034
#
_entry.id   3af01ed62c8dd0961d808cfe77673034
#
_cell.length_a   1.000
_cell.length_b   1.000
_cell.length_c   1.000
_cell.angle_alpha   90.00
_cell.angle_beta   90.00
_cell.angle_gamma   90.00
#
_symmetry.space_group_name_H-M   'P 1'
#
loop_
_entity.id
_entity.type
_entity.pdbx_description
1 polymer ?
#
loop_
_entity_poly.entity_id
_entity_poly.type
_entity_poly.pdbx_seq_one_letter_code
_entity_poly.pdbx_strand_id
1 'polypeptide(L)'
;ENTKGFSIGFNMVLVPASVSTLGKAGPEGVNMTVTSDSEEKLFRRCAVNNAAYDYISRCSYEDMDIAAPPRDLRIWLFHSLKPSSAVMIHNGAVLSIELLEKFLGDYSSILKYFMPDITLGMKDVLTYSSIYSETCHELAHASHFTKVGADYWNKYIKYIVESYLSSGGVTYGDGTSPDAGYCEIGECWAYYLE
;
A
#
# COMPACT_ATOMS: atom_id res chain seq x y z
N GLU A 1 -10.05 8.99 10.21
CA GLU A 1 -10.13 9.61 8.88
C GLU A 1 -9.31 10.89 8.89
N ASN A 2 -8.47 11.08 7.90
CA ASN A 2 -7.79 12.34 7.68
C ASN A 2 -8.43 13.09 6.50
N THR A 3 -8.04 14.35 6.32
CA THR A 3 -8.60 15.19 5.26
C THR A 3 -8.20 14.77 3.84
N LYS A 4 -7.26 13.83 3.69
CA LYS A 4 -6.77 13.34 2.39
C LYS A 4 -7.46 12.04 1.94
N GLY A 5 -8.36 11.46 2.74
CA GLY A 5 -9.17 10.31 2.37
C GLY A 5 -8.42 8.98 2.39
N PHE A 6 -7.55 8.76 3.36
CA PHE A 6 -6.96 7.45 3.63
C PHE A 6 -7.04 7.08 5.10
N SER A 7 -6.86 5.82 5.42
CA SER A 7 -6.78 5.32 6.80
C SER A 7 -5.59 4.38 6.96
N ILE A 8 -4.97 4.39 8.15
CA ILE A 8 -3.85 3.52 8.49
C ILE A 8 -4.32 2.52 9.53
N GLY A 9 -4.17 1.24 9.22
CA GLY A 9 -4.63 0.13 10.05
C GLY A 9 -3.54 -0.83 10.49
N PHE A 10 -3.95 -1.85 11.22
CA PHE A 10 -3.05 -2.83 11.85
C PHE A 10 -3.40 -4.26 11.55
N ASN A 11 -2.39 -5.03 11.71
CA ASN A 11 -2.04 -6.44 11.95
C ASN A 11 -3.17 -7.48 12.16
N MET A 12 -4.42 -7.13 12.11
CA MET A 12 -5.52 -8.09 12.18
C MET A 12 -6.58 -7.75 11.15
N VAL A 13 -6.91 -8.71 10.33
CA VAL A 13 -7.83 -8.64 9.20
C VAL A 13 -9.23 -8.09 9.56
N LEU A 14 -9.61 -8.12 10.82
CA LEU A 14 -10.97 -7.77 11.28
C LEU A 14 -11.02 -6.60 12.28
N VAL A 15 -9.89 -5.97 12.58
CA VAL A 15 -9.88 -4.87 13.55
C VAL A 15 -9.48 -3.59 12.84
N PRO A 16 -10.36 -2.58 12.77
CA PRO A 16 -9.99 -1.26 12.27
C PRO A 16 -8.82 -0.72 13.06
N ALA A 17 -8.03 0.16 12.42
CA ALA A 17 -6.89 0.79 13.06
C ALA A 17 -7.25 1.28 14.46
N SER A 18 -6.49 0.86 15.46
CA SER A 18 -6.65 1.42 16.77
C SER A 18 -6.29 2.90 16.75
N VAL A 19 -7.21 3.75 17.13
CA VAL A 19 -6.92 5.16 17.35
C VAL A 19 -6.00 5.25 18.55
N SER A 20 -4.77 5.73 18.36
CA SER A 20 -3.90 6.05 19.47
C SER A 20 -4.41 7.33 20.13
N THR A 21 -4.86 7.24 21.37
CA THR A 21 -5.24 8.42 22.14
C THR A 21 -3.98 9.12 22.63
N LEU A 22 -3.65 10.25 22.01
CA LEU A 22 -2.49 11.07 22.40
C LEU A 22 -2.75 11.97 23.61
N GLY A 23 -3.88 11.80 24.28
CA GLY A 23 -4.32 12.67 25.37
C GLY A 23 -5.19 13.85 24.86
N LYS A 24 -5.54 14.72 25.79
CA LYS A 24 -6.27 15.96 25.45
C LYS A 24 -5.29 17.01 24.94
N ALA A 25 -5.57 17.60 23.80
CA ALA A 25 -4.83 18.78 23.32
C ALA A 25 -5.01 19.93 24.32
N GLY A 26 -3.91 20.55 24.74
CA GLY A 26 -3.94 21.83 25.43
C GLY A 26 -4.24 22.99 24.48
N PRO A 27 -4.30 24.24 24.98
CA PRO A 27 -4.49 25.43 24.12
C PRO A 27 -3.37 25.59 23.08
N GLU A 28 -2.17 25.06 23.36
CA GLU A 28 -1.00 25.08 22.44
C GLU A 28 -1.01 23.90 21.44
N GLY A 29 -2.06 23.07 21.44
CA GLY A 29 -2.12 21.86 20.62
C GLY A 29 -1.43 20.66 21.26
N VAL A 30 -1.07 19.68 20.44
CA VAL A 30 -0.29 18.50 20.84
C VAL A 30 1.14 18.67 20.37
N ASN A 31 2.08 18.78 21.31
CA ASN A 31 3.52 18.77 21.01
C ASN A 31 4.11 17.45 21.55
N MET A 32 4.45 16.56 20.66
CA MET A 32 4.92 15.22 21.00
C MET A 32 6.05 14.80 20.03
N THR A 33 7.15 14.32 20.63
CA THR A 33 8.24 13.70 19.86
C THR A 33 8.07 12.19 19.90
N VAL A 34 7.92 11.57 18.74
CA VAL A 34 7.81 10.13 18.58
C VAL A 34 9.09 9.62 17.94
N THR A 35 9.77 8.68 18.60
CA THR A 35 11.00 8.06 18.10
C THR A 35 10.83 6.56 17.90
N SER A 36 11.67 5.96 17.07
CA SER A 36 11.71 4.50 16.88
C SER A 36 11.97 3.74 18.18
N ASP A 37 12.76 4.31 19.07
CA ASP A 37 13.22 3.65 20.30
C ASP A 37 12.17 3.67 21.42
N SER A 38 11.34 4.73 21.45
CA SER A 38 10.33 4.88 22.51
C SER A 38 8.98 4.27 22.16
N GLU A 39 8.58 4.40 20.89
CA GLU A 39 7.23 4.07 20.42
C GLU A 39 7.26 3.53 18.97
N GLU A 40 7.99 2.46 18.73
CA GLU A 40 8.26 1.91 17.39
C GLU A 40 7.00 1.81 16.49
N LYS A 41 5.92 1.26 17.03
CA LYS A 41 4.67 1.10 16.25
C LYS A 41 4.03 2.44 15.91
N LEU A 42 4.03 3.39 16.85
CA LEU A 42 3.50 4.72 16.62
C LEU A 42 4.39 5.50 15.65
N PHE A 43 5.73 5.38 15.80
CA PHE A 43 6.69 5.98 14.87
C PHE A 43 6.45 5.55 13.42
N ARG A 44 6.33 4.24 13.18
CA ARG A 44 6.04 3.70 11.85
C ARG A 44 4.72 4.25 11.28
N ARG A 45 3.67 4.34 12.10
CA ARG A 45 2.39 4.93 11.69
C ARG A 45 2.52 6.39 11.32
N CYS A 46 3.24 7.17 12.13
CA CYS A 46 3.48 8.58 11.85
C CYS A 46 4.25 8.75 10.54
N ALA A 47 5.28 7.93 10.30
CA ALA A 47 6.06 7.98 9.08
C ALA A 47 5.20 7.66 7.84
N VAL A 48 4.40 6.59 7.88
CA VAL A 48 3.45 6.24 6.80
C VAL A 48 2.40 7.34 6.61
N ASN A 49 1.85 7.90 7.69
CA ASN A 49 0.89 9.00 7.59
C ASN A 49 1.50 10.23 6.91
N ASN A 50 2.72 10.59 7.27
CA ASN A 50 3.40 11.73 6.68
C ASN A 50 3.69 11.49 5.20
N ALA A 51 4.21 10.31 4.84
CA ALA A 51 4.47 9.95 3.46
C ALA A 51 3.18 10.00 2.61
N ALA A 52 2.10 9.41 3.10
CA ALA A 52 0.83 9.41 2.38
C ALA A 52 0.22 10.81 2.25
N TYR A 53 0.30 11.61 3.30
CA TYR A 53 -0.18 12.98 3.27
C TYR A 53 0.61 13.84 2.27
N ASP A 54 1.94 13.74 2.31
CA ASP A 54 2.83 14.49 1.43
C ASP A 54 2.67 14.05 -0.03
N TYR A 55 2.65 12.74 -0.29
CA TYR A 55 2.47 12.18 -1.63
C TYR A 55 1.15 12.69 -2.26
N ILE A 56 0.03 12.52 -1.57
CA ILE A 56 -1.29 12.95 -2.08
C ILE A 56 -1.35 14.48 -2.24
N SER A 57 -0.66 15.23 -1.38
CA SER A 57 -0.57 16.68 -1.52
C SER A 57 0.21 17.09 -2.76
N ARG A 58 1.33 16.40 -3.06
CA ARG A 58 2.14 16.68 -4.25
C ARG A 58 1.43 16.36 -5.55
N CYS A 59 0.56 15.32 -5.58
CA CYS A 59 -0.26 15.02 -6.76
C CYS A 59 -1.18 16.18 -7.16
N SER A 60 -1.44 17.14 -6.27
CA SER A 60 -2.28 18.32 -6.56
C SER A 60 -1.49 19.52 -7.05
N TYR A 61 -0.17 19.43 -7.22
CA TYR A 61 0.64 20.52 -7.77
C TYR A 61 0.47 20.59 -9.28
N GLU A 62 0.28 21.80 -9.81
CA GLU A 62 -0.02 22.05 -11.24
C GLU A 62 1.06 21.54 -12.20
N ASP A 63 2.31 21.46 -11.73
CA ASP A 63 3.47 21.06 -12.54
C ASP A 63 3.65 19.55 -12.58
N MET A 64 2.90 18.79 -11.79
CA MET A 64 3.02 17.33 -11.70
C MET A 64 1.76 16.67 -12.27
N ASP A 65 1.84 16.16 -13.50
CA ASP A 65 0.74 15.37 -14.12
C ASP A 65 0.68 13.94 -13.53
N ILE A 66 0.61 13.86 -12.19
CA ILE A 66 0.49 12.62 -11.45
C ILE A 66 -0.95 12.48 -10.96
N ALA A 67 -1.64 11.43 -11.39
CA ALA A 67 -2.97 11.14 -10.89
C ALA A 67 -2.90 10.88 -9.37
N ALA A 68 -3.80 11.50 -8.62
CA ALA A 68 -3.90 11.19 -7.20
C ALA A 68 -4.36 9.73 -6.99
N PRO A 69 -3.86 9.05 -5.96
CA PRO A 69 -4.38 7.74 -5.57
C PRO A 69 -5.91 7.77 -5.35
N PRO A 70 -6.58 6.62 -5.45
CA PRO A 70 -8.00 6.53 -5.12
C PRO A 70 -8.30 7.08 -3.72
N ARG A 71 -9.51 7.60 -3.49
CA ARG A 71 -9.95 7.98 -2.15
C ARG A 71 -10.28 6.75 -1.31
N ASP A 72 -10.27 6.95 0.00
CA ASP A 72 -10.63 5.94 0.99
C ASP A 72 -9.67 4.74 1.04
N LEU A 73 -8.40 4.96 0.69
CA LEU A 73 -7.35 3.95 0.79
C LEU A 73 -7.17 3.46 2.23
N ARG A 74 -7.10 2.15 2.37
CA ARG A 74 -6.78 1.45 3.61
C ARG A 74 -5.35 0.94 3.55
N ILE A 75 -4.47 1.55 4.33
CA ILE A 75 -3.04 1.20 4.39
C ILE A 75 -2.80 0.39 5.66
N TRP A 76 -2.37 -0.84 5.52
CA TRP A 76 -2.09 -1.73 6.64
C TRP A 76 -0.60 -2.02 6.78
N LEU A 77 -0.11 -1.95 8.04
CA LEU A 77 1.27 -2.21 8.40
C LEU A 77 1.37 -3.56 9.10
N PHE A 78 2.21 -4.43 8.56
CA PHE A 78 2.47 -5.76 9.12
C PHE A 78 3.90 -5.83 9.65
N HIS A 79 4.04 -5.76 10.96
CA HIS A 79 5.34 -5.73 11.64
C HIS A 79 6.15 -7.02 11.51
N SER A 80 5.50 -8.14 11.17
CA SER A 80 6.12 -9.45 11.00
C SER A 80 6.47 -9.80 9.55
N LEU A 81 5.96 -9.05 8.58
CA LEU A 81 6.22 -9.27 7.17
C LEU A 81 7.42 -8.45 6.70
N LYS A 82 8.19 -9.03 5.76
CA LYS A 82 9.30 -8.32 5.12
C LYS A 82 8.77 -7.20 4.19
N PRO A 83 9.58 -6.17 3.89
CA PRO A 83 9.22 -5.11 2.94
C PRO A 83 8.81 -5.66 1.57
N SER A 84 9.51 -6.69 1.06
CA SER A 84 9.17 -7.38 -0.19
C SER A 84 7.77 -8.03 -0.24
N SER A 85 7.00 -7.89 0.85
CA SER A 85 5.59 -8.33 0.91
C SER A 85 4.62 -7.17 0.76
N ALA A 86 5.11 -5.98 0.41
CA ALA A 86 4.26 -4.85 0.10
C ALA A 86 3.47 -5.12 -1.19
N VAL A 87 2.24 -4.69 -1.23
CA VAL A 87 1.37 -4.86 -2.39
C VAL A 87 0.20 -3.87 -2.35
N MET A 88 -0.17 -3.35 -3.51
CA MET A 88 -1.34 -2.52 -3.70
C MET A 88 -2.47 -3.30 -4.39
N ILE A 89 -3.61 -3.43 -3.72
CA ILE A 89 -4.85 -4.05 -4.25
C ILE A 89 -6.04 -3.20 -3.85
N HIS A 90 -6.58 -2.42 -4.78
CA HIS A 90 -7.69 -1.51 -4.46
C HIS A 90 -9.06 -2.17 -4.63
N ASN A 91 -9.88 -2.15 -3.57
CA ASN A 91 -11.29 -2.61 -3.52
C ASN A 91 -11.53 -4.01 -4.13
N GLY A 92 -10.53 -4.88 -4.16
CA GLY A 92 -10.60 -6.19 -4.78
C GLY A 92 -11.01 -6.14 -6.28
N ALA A 93 -10.93 -4.96 -6.91
CA ALA A 93 -11.20 -4.81 -8.34
C ALA A 93 -10.23 -5.62 -9.21
N VAL A 94 -9.17 -6.05 -8.60
CA VAL A 94 -7.99 -6.57 -9.23
C VAL A 94 -7.93 -8.08 -9.25
N LEU A 95 -8.52 -8.75 -8.30
CA LEU A 95 -8.54 -10.20 -8.30
C LEU A 95 -9.91 -10.65 -8.79
N SER A 96 -9.95 -11.30 -9.95
CA SER A 96 -11.13 -12.07 -10.30
C SER A 96 -11.44 -13.00 -9.13
N ILE A 97 -12.71 -13.21 -8.85
CA ILE A 97 -13.14 -14.14 -7.80
C ILE A 97 -12.40 -15.47 -7.92
N GLU A 98 -12.18 -15.96 -9.15
CA GLU A 98 -11.42 -17.18 -9.45
C GLU A 98 -9.97 -17.18 -8.97
N LEU A 99 -9.29 -16.05 -9.02
CA LEU A 99 -7.90 -15.93 -8.53
C LEU A 99 -7.86 -15.87 -7.01
N LEU A 100 -8.77 -15.11 -6.41
CA LEU A 100 -8.94 -15.09 -4.95
C LEU A 100 -9.36 -16.46 -4.41
N GLU A 101 -10.23 -17.18 -5.10
CA GLU A 101 -10.63 -18.53 -4.72
C GLU A 101 -9.48 -19.54 -4.77
N LYS A 102 -8.59 -19.42 -5.75
CA LYS A 102 -7.37 -20.25 -5.79
C LYS A 102 -6.44 -20.03 -4.60
N PHE A 103 -6.40 -18.79 -4.07
CA PHE A 103 -5.51 -18.44 -2.95
C PHE A 103 -6.17 -18.61 -1.59
N LEU A 104 -7.46 -18.32 -1.47
CA LEU A 104 -8.16 -18.14 -0.20
C LEU A 104 -9.36 -19.09 -0.02
N GLY A 105 -9.69 -19.89 -1.05
CA GLY A 105 -10.83 -20.79 -1.02
C GLY A 105 -12.15 -20.06 -0.80
N ASP A 106 -13.07 -20.69 -0.09
CA ASP A 106 -14.44 -20.20 0.13
C ASP A 106 -14.55 -18.86 0.88
N TYR A 107 -13.45 -18.40 1.48
CA TYR A 107 -13.41 -17.12 2.22
C TYR A 107 -13.10 -15.90 1.33
N SER A 108 -12.82 -16.11 0.05
CA SER A 108 -12.42 -15.06 -0.89
C SER A 108 -13.39 -13.89 -0.98
N SER A 109 -14.68 -14.18 -1.06
CA SER A 109 -15.74 -13.16 -1.21
C SER A 109 -15.89 -12.27 0.03
N ILE A 110 -15.71 -12.83 1.23
CA ILE A 110 -15.79 -12.08 2.49
C ILE A 110 -14.52 -11.28 2.70
N LEU A 111 -13.36 -11.88 2.45
CA LEU A 111 -12.06 -11.22 2.63
C LEU A 111 -11.88 -10.01 1.72
N LYS A 112 -12.43 -10.05 0.51
CA LYS A 112 -12.41 -8.93 -0.43
C LYS A 112 -12.89 -7.61 0.17
N TYR A 113 -13.93 -7.64 1.02
CA TYR A 113 -14.46 -6.44 1.68
C TYR A 113 -13.60 -5.94 2.85
N PHE A 114 -12.74 -6.81 3.38
CA PHE A 114 -11.94 -6.52 4.57
C PHE A 114 -10.45 -6.37 4.27
N MET A 115 -10.02 -6.61 3.03
CA MET A 115 -8.61 -6.47 2.67
C MET A 115 -8.18 -5.01 2.64
N PRO A 116 -6.93 -4.71 3.03
CA PRO A 116 -6.35 -3.40 2.81
C PRO A 116 -6.17 -3.12 1.31
N ASP A 117 -6.11 -1.85 0.95
CA ASP A 117 -5.76 -1.45 -0.42
C ASP A 117 -4.24 -1.45 -0.60
N ILE A 118 -3.50 -1.07 0.43
CA ILE A 118 -2.04 -1.12 0.48
C ILE A 118 -1.61 -1.92 1.71
N THR A 119 -0.72 -2.85 1.50
CA THR A 119 -0.07 -3.65 2.55
C THR A 119 1.41 -3.29 2.60
N LEU A 120 1.91 -2.90 3.77
CA LEU A 120 3.32 -2.59 3.99
C LEU A 120 3.94 -3.59 4.97
N GLY A 121 4.96 -4.31 4.51
CA GLY A 121 5.78 -5.18 5.36
C GLY A 121 6.83 -4.35 6.09
N MET A 122 6.81 -4.34 7.43
CA MET A 122 7.66 -3.48 8.27
C MET A 122 8.72 -4.24 9.07
N LYS A 123 8.92 -5.52 8.76
CA LYS A 123 9.94 -6.30 9.46
C LYS A 123 11.33 -5.75 9.13
N ASP A 124 12.07 -5.39 10.18
CA ASP A 124 13.43 -4.83 10.08
C ASP A 124 13.53 -3.44 9.39
N VAL A 125 12.40 -2.79 9.11
CA VAL A 125 12.35 -1.41 8.60
C VAL A 125 12.25 -0.45 9.77
N LEU A 126 13.36 0.22 10.11
CA LEU A 126 13.47 1.02 11.33
C LEU A 126 13.70 2.51 11.07
N THR A 127 14.07 2.90 9.86
CA THR A 127 14.37 4.31 9.58
C THR A 127 13.16 5.04 8.99
N TYR A 128 13.04 6.33 9.31
CA TYR A 128 12.00 7.18 8.75
C TYR A 128 12.04 7.19 7.21
N SER A 129 13.24 7.35 6.63
CA SER A 129 13.39 7.40 5.17
C SER A 129 12.97 6.12 4.48
N SER A 130 13.32 4.95 5.01
CA SER A 130 12.93 3.68 4.41
C SER A 130 11.42 3.46 4.47
N ILE A 131 10.77 3.83 5.59
CA ILE A 131 9.30 3.74 5.70
C ILE A 131 8.63 4.72 4.74
N TYR A 132 9.18 5.92 4.64
CA TYR A 132 8.67 6.97 3.77
C TYR A 132 8.74 6.56 2.29
N SER A 133 9.90 6.11 1.85
CA SER A 133 10.18 5.62 0.50
C SER A 133 9.25 4.47 0.12
N GLU A 134 9.22 3.40 0.89
CA GLU A 134 8.33 2.25 0.69
C GLU A 134 6.85 2.67 0.58
N THR A 135 6.42 3.60 1.42
CA THR A 135 5.05 4.10 1.37
C THR A 135 4.78 4.88 0.09
N CYS A 136 5.72 5.72 -0.36
CA CYS A 136 5.60 6.44 -1.62
C CYS A 136 5.57 5.49 -2.82
N HIS A 137 6.38 4.42 -2.80
CA HIS A 137 6.37 3.37 -3.81
C HIS A 137 4.99 2.76 -3.98
N GLU A 138 4.36 2.29 -2.91
CA GLU A 138 3.03 1.68 -2.97
C GLU A 138 1.93 2.70 -3.34
N LEU A 139 2.07 3.95 -2.93
CA LEU A 139 1.16 5.02 -3.36
C LEU A 139 1.32 5.36 -4.85
N ALA A 140 2.52 5.20 -5.40
CA ALA A 140 2.77 5.36 -6.82
C ALA A 140 2.05 4.28 -7.64
N HIS A 141 2.00 3.03 -7.15
CA HIS A 141 1.15 2.00 -7.72
C HIS A 141 -0.33 2.39 -7.67
N ALA A 142 -0.80 2.97 -6.57
CA ALA A 142 -2.17 3.45 -6.44
C ALA A 142 -2.49 4.61 -7.42
N SER A 143 -1.54 5.52 -7.64
CA SER A 143 -1.62 6.57 -8.66
C SER A 143 -1.66 5.98 -10.08
N HIS A 144 -0.81 4.99 -10.34
CA HIS A 144 -0.78 4.27 -11.61
C HIS A 144 -2.14 3.59 -11.89
N PHE A 145 -2.70 2.90 -10.89
CA PHE A 145 -4.05 2.35 -10.98
C PHE A 145 -5.10 3.39 -11.40
N THR A 146 -5.07 4.57 -10.77
CA THR A 146 -6.00 5.66 -11.12
C THR A 146 -5.81 6.12 -12.56
N LYS A 147 -4.57 6.16 -13.05
CA LYS A 147 -4.24 6.62 -14.42
C LYS A 147 -4.64 5.60 -15.48
N VAL A 148 -4.36 4.32 -15.28
CA VAL A 148 -4.52 3.28 -16.31
C VAL A 148 -5.84 2.51 -16.23
N GLY A 149 -6.51 2.55 -15.10
CA GLY A 149 -7.80 1.90 -14.86
C GLY A 149 -7.72 0.41 -14.54
N ALA A 150 -8.88 -0.16 -14.21
CA ALA A 150 -8.99 -1.52 -13.70
C ALA A 150 -8.58 -2.60 -14.73
N ASP A 151 -8.86 -2.41 -16.02
CA ASP A 151 -8.56 -3.42 -17.05
C ASP A 151 -7.05 -3.63 -17.21
N TYR A 152 -6.28 -2.55 -17.21
CA TYR A 152 -4.82 -2.62 -17.23
C TYR A 152 -4.30 -3.27 -15.94
N TRP A 153 -4.80 -2.82 -14.81
CA TRP A 153 -4.36 -3.27 -13.50
C TRP A 153 -4.66 -4.76 -13.28
N ASN A 154 -5.79 -5.25 -13.76
CA ASN A 154 -6.13 -6.67 -13.73
C ASN A 154 -5.11 -7.53 -14.48
N LYS A 155 -4.63 -7.09 -15.64
CA LYS A 155 -3.59 -7.80 -16.38
C LYS A 155 -2.25 -7.79 -15.64
N TYR A 156 -1.89 -6.65 -15.05
CA TYR A 156 -0.70 -6.50 -14.24
C TYR A 156 -0.69 -7.51 -13.06
N ILE A 157 -1.74 -7.51 -12.25
CA ILE A 157 -1.84 -8.43 -11.12
C ILE A 157 -1.94 -9.89 -11.56
N LYS A 158 -2.68 -10.17 -12.62
CA LYS A 158 -2.75 -11.51 -13.19
C LYS A 158 -1.36 -12.03 -13.54
N TYR A 159 -0.56 -11.21 -14.20
CA TYR A 159 0.83 -11.55 -14.53
C TYR A 159 1.66 -11.87 -13.26
N ILE A 160 1.61 -11.02 -12.24
CA ILE A 160 2.34 -11.25 -10.98
C ILE A 160 1.94 -12.59 -10.35
N VAL A 161 0.65 -12.86 -10.27
CA VAL A 161 0.13 -14.09 -9.67
C VAL A 161 0.53 -15.32 -10.48
N GLU A 162 0.40 -15.29 -11.79
CA GLU A 162 0.78 -16.41 -12.66
C GLU A 162 2.29 -16.65 -12.62
N SER A 163 3.09 -15.60 -12.60
CA SER A 163 4.55 -15.68 -12.44
C SER A 163 4.93 -16.33 -11.12
N TYR A 164 4.33 -15.89 -10.02
CA TYR A 164 4.56 -16.48 -8.69
C TYR A 164 4.23 -17.96 -8.65
N LEU A 165 3.10 -18.37 -9.21
CA LEU A 165 2.66 -19.76 -9.22
C LEU A 165 3.54 -20.65 -10.12
N SER A 166 3.94 -20.15 -11.27
CA SER A 166 4.72 -20.92 -12.25
C SER A 166 6.21 -21.05 -11.89
N SER A 167 6.76 -20.03 -11.23
CA SER A 167 8.18 -19.97 -10.86
C SER A 167 8.50 -20.55 -9.49
N GLY A 168 7.49 -20.97 -8.72
CA GLY A 168 7.71 -21.45 -7.35
C GLY A 168 8.04 -20.33 -6.36
N GLY A 169 7.59 -19.10 -6.61
CA GLY A 169 7.69 -18.01 -5.65
C GLY A 169 8.39 -16.74 -6.14
N VAL A 170 8.71 -16.62 -7.43
CA VAL A 170 9.25 -15.40 -8.03
C VAL A 170 8.11 -14.53 -8.56
N THR A 171 7.87 -13.38 -7.93
CA THR A 171 6.69 -12.55 -8.18
C THR A 171 6.71 -11.91 -9.57
N TYR A 172 7.88 -11.42 -10.00
CA TYR A 172 7.98 -10.64 -11.24
C TYR A 172 8.37 -11.46 -12.48
N GLY A 173 8.55 -12.78 -12.31
CA GLY A 173 8.97 -13.64 -13.42
C GLY A 173 10.35 -13.27 -13.96
N ASP A 174 10.61 -13.65 -15.21
CA ASP A 174 11.88 -13.41 -15.93
C ASP A 174 11.77 -12.34 -17.04
N GLY A 175 10.63 -11.68 -17.13
CA GLY A 175 10.38 -10.64 -18.15
C GLY A 175 10.10 -11.16 -19.57
N THR A 176 10.04 -12.48 -19.79
CA THR A 176 9.87 -13.06 -21.13
C THR A 176 8.42 -13.30 -21.53
N SER A 177 7.51 -13.29 -20.58
CA SER A 177 6.08 -13.48 -20.84
C SER A 177 5.47 -12.30 -21.62
N PRO A 178 4.49 -12.53 -22.49
CA PRO A 178 3.81 -11.47 -23.25
C PRO A 178 3.23 -10.34 -22.38
N ASP A 179 2.84 -10.65 -21.15
CA ASP A 179 2.23 -9.69 -20.23
C ASP A 179 3.24 -9.06 -19.24
N ALA A 180 4.54 -9.40 -19.34
CA ALA A 180 5.59 -8.86 -18.45
C ALA A 180 5.65 -7.33 -18.46
N GLY A 181 5.43 -6.70 -19.62
CA GLY A 181 5.45 -5.25 -19.77
C GLY A 181 4.46 -4.51 -18.87
N TYR A 182 3.36 -5.12 -18.44
CA TYR A 182 2.45 -4.51 -17.47
C TYR A 182 3.12 -4.34 -16.11
N CYS A 183 3.88 -5.35 -15.67
CA CYS A 183 4.63 -5.32 -14.44
C CYS A 183 5.81 -4.34 -14.53
N GLU A 184 6.61 -4.43 -15.58
CA GLU A 184 7.78 -3.57 -15.78
C GLU A 184 7.42 -2.08 -15.75
N ILE A 185 6.36 -1.68 -16.46
CA ILE A 185 5.89 -0.29 -16.47
C ILE A 185 5.39 0.11 -15.08
N GLY A 186 4.65 -0.75 -14.40
CA GLY A 186 4.13 -0.48 -13.06
C GLY A 186 5.25 -0.25 -12.05
N GLU A 187 6.26 -1.11 -12.04
CA GLU A 187 7.41 -0.99 -11.15
C GLU A 187 8.30 0.21 -11.51
N CYS A 188 8.59 0.44 -12.79
CA CYS A 188 9.34 1.62 -13.23
C CYS A 188 8.64 2.93 -12.80
N TRP A 189 7.31 2.99 -12.91
CA TRP A 189 6.54 4.13 -12.45
C TRP A 189 6.67 4.32 -10.94
N ALA A 190 6.56 3.24 -10.16
CA ALA A 190 6.67 3.30 -8.71
C ALA A 190 8.07 3.77 -8.27
N TYR A 191 9.12 3.20 -8.83
CA TYR A 191 10.50 3.63 -8.56
C TYR A 191 10.80 5.08 -8.99
N TYR A 192 10.16 5.57 -10.04
CA TYR A 192 10.34 6.95 -10.47
C TYR A 192 9.73 7.97 -9.50
N LEU A 193 8.66 7.59 -8.81
CA LEU A 193 7.92 8.46 -7.88
C LEU A 193 8.27 8.25 -6.41
N GLU A 194 9.04 7.22 -6.08
CA GLU A 194 9.54 6.91 -4.74
C GLU A 194 10.50 8.00 -4.25
#